data_d4867387378e7ccb45053ed279ba9686
#
_entry.id   d4867387378e7ccb45053ed279ba9686
#
_cell.length_a   1.000
_cell.length_b   1.000
_cell.length_c   1.000
_cell.angle_alpha   90.00
_cell.angle_beta   90.00
_cell.angle_gamma   90.00
#
_symmetry.space_group_name_H-M   'P 1'
#
loop_
_entity.id
_entity.type
_entity.pdbx_description
1 polymer ?
#
loop_
_entity_poly.entity_id
_entity_poly.type
_entity_poly.pdbx_seq_one_letter_code
_entity_poly.pdbx_strand_id
1 'polypeptide(L)'
;MPDTMKAARMHIDGDVRELRIDEIAIPEPGPGEVLVKVKAAGVCLSDVHLLDGSLTPPHLEGNVVTLGHETAGVVAALGEGVTCCKEGDRVVLRSGYRSADGKTYGYGIDFDGGWAEYIVAKASVAIELPDSVPFDVAAIVPDAISTPWSAIEYTAQVSAGKAVGVWGVGGLGAHAIKLLISKGAKPILAIDPSEAARKRAEEYGVDLAIDSSVENFAEIVSEATGGNFLDFAFDFAGVPPVRKQALEVLGTGGALVLAGISGKEVVIPNDLEFQMKKQSVLGHYGSQPGSVSDIIEMLKNGVVNFDDSVTETLPLTEAQTAVEHLEKKVGNPIRIVLHPED
;
A
#
# COMPACT_ATOMS: atom_id res chain seq x y z
N MET A 1 22.38 -7.86 23.43
CA MET A 1 20.97 -7.61 23.12
C MET A 1 20.13 -8.33 24.17
N PRO A 2 18.90 -7.95 24.46
CA PRO A 2 18.02 -8.77 25.27
C PRO A 2 17.82 -10.15 24.59
N ASP A 3 17.46 -11.17 25.37
CA ASP A 3 17.24 -12.52 24.82
C ASP A 3 15.85 -12.69 24.21
N THR A 4 14.90 -11.81 24.54
CA THR A 4 13.52 -11.81 24.08
C THR A 4 13.10 -10.46 23.50
N MET A 5 12.02 -10.46 22.73
CA MET A 5 11.39 -9.29 22.13
C MET A 5 9.86 -9.37 22.19
N LYS A 6 9.18 -8.24 22.13
CA LYS A 6 7.74 -8.17 21.92
C LYS A 6 7.42 -8.27 20.43
N ALA A 7 6.33 -8.97 20.12
CA ALA A 7 5.78 -9.07 18.78
C ALA A 7 4.24 -9.12 18.82
N ALA A 8 3.58 -8.39 17.93
CA ALA A 8 2.13 -8.46 17.74
C ALA A 8 1.82 -9.56 16.74
N ARG A 9 1.24 -10.66 17.21
CA ARG A 9 1.09 -11.91 16.48
C ARG A 9 -0.37 -12.30 16.31
N MET A 10 -0.73 -12.67 15.09
CA MET A 10 -2.03 -13.31 14.82
C MET A 10 -1.94 -14.78 15.14
N HIS A 11 -2.82 -15.24 16.04
CA HIS A 11 -3.05 -16.64 16.38
C HIS A 11 -4.30 -17.14 15.67
N ILE A 12 -4.22 -18.29 15.01
CA ILE A 12 -5.31 -18.92 14.26
C ILE A 12 -5.73 -20.18 14.96
N ASP A 13 -6.99 -20.25 15.39
CA ASP A 13 -7.62 -21.48 15.96
C ASP A 13 -8.95 -21.74 15.24
N GLY A 14 -8.92 -22.61 14.24
CA GLY A 14 -10.03 -22.81 13.33
C GLY A 14 -10.36 -21.54 12.57
N ASP A 15 -11.59 -21.03 12.75
CA ASP A 15 -12.06 -19.78 12.14
C ASP A 15 -11.76 -18.54 13.01
N VAL A 16 -11.26 -18.73 14.23
CA VAL A 16 -10.96 -17.64 15.16
C VAL A 16 -9.55 -17.13 14.90
N ARG A 17 -9.41 -15.82 14.79
CA ARG A 17 -8.13 -15.14 14.66
C ARG A 17 -8.01 -14.07 15.72
N GLU A 18 -6.92 -14.09 16.46
CA GLU A 18 -6.70 -13.21 17.60
C GLU A 18 -5.32 -12.56 17.50
N LEU A 19 -5.28 -11.24 17.62
CA LEU A 19 -4.04 -10.49 17.73
C LEU A 19 -3.59 -10.46 19.19
N ARG A 20 -2.37 -10.91 19.45
CA ARG A 20 -1.76 -10.92 20.80
C ARG A 20 -0.39 -10.28 20.77
N ILE A 21 -0.02 -9.65 21.86
CA ILE A 21 1.37 -9.25 22.11
C ILE A 21 2.06 -10.41 22.83
N ASP A 22 2.93 -11.09 22.10
CA ASP A 22 3.74 -12.19 22.62
C ASP A 22 5.14 -11.71 22.95
N GLU A 23 5.76 -12.32 23.97
CA GLU A 23 7.19 -12.23 24.22
C GLU A 23 7.86 -13.48 23.64
N ILE A 24 8.72 -13.28 22.65
CA ILE A 24 9.37 -14.37 21.91
C ILE A 24 10.89 -14.17 21.88
N ALA A 25 11.64 -15.22 21.60
CA ALA A 25 13.08 -15.11 21.40
C ALA A 25 13.39 -14.19 20.20
N ILE A 26 14.45 -13.37 20.31
CA ILE A 26 14.95 -12.62 19.16
C ILE A 26 15.49 -13.62 18.12
N PRO A 27 15.02 -13.59 16.87
CA PRO A 27 15.49 -14.53 15.86
C PRO A 27 16.92 -14.22 15.42
N GLU A 28 17.65 -15.26 15.02
CA GLU A 28 19.00 -15.13 14.43
C GLU A 28 18.90 -15.15 12.90
N PRO A 29 19.63 -14.26 12.17
CA PRO A 29 19.60 -14.27 10.71
C PRO A 29 20.39 -15.47 10.17
N GLY A 30 19.76 -16.25 9.30
CA GLY A 30 20.40 -17.33 8.57
C GLY A 30 21.26 -16.83 7.39
N PRO A 31 21.89 -17.74 6.62
CA PRO A 31 22.68 -17.37 5.44
C PRO A 31 21.87 -16.54 4.44
N GLY A 32 22.40 -15.36 4.04
CA GLY A 32 21.75 -14.44 3.11
C GLY A 32 20.62 -13.62 3.72
N GLU A 33 20.45 -13.61 5.05
CA GLU A 33 19.43 -12.85 5.79
C GLU A 33 20.05 -11.75 6.64
N VAL A 34 19.24 -10.81 7.03
CA VAL A 34 19.57 -9.71 7.95
C VAL A 34 18.59 -9.69 9.11
N LEU A 35 19.09 -9.39 10.29
CA LEU A 35 18.27 -8.99 11.43
C LEU A 35 18.12 -7.48 11.39
N VAL A 36 16.89 -6.97 11.35
CA VAL A 36 16.60 -5.54 11.37
C VAL A 36 15.91 -5.20 12.69
N LYS A 37 16.46 -4.22 13.42
CA LYS A 37 15.80 -3.59 14.54
C LYS A 37 14.77 -2.62 13.99
N VAL A 38 13.50 -2.92 14.20
CA VAL A 38 12.38 -2.15 13.65
C VAL A 38 12.26 -0.81 14.35
N LYS A 39 12.16 0.25 13.59
CA LYS A 39 11.94 1.62 14.07
C LYS A 39 10.51 2.08 13.84
N ALA A 40 9.91 1.64 12.75
CA ALA A 40 8.57 1.98 12.37
C ALA A 40 7.95 0.84 11.55
N ALA A 41 6.68 0.52 11.79
CA ALA A 41 5.92 -0.47 11.04
C ALA A 41 4.51 0.06 10.73
N GLY A 42 4.13 0.09 9.45
CA GLY A 42 2.82 0.56 9.01
C GLY A 42 1.70 -0.43 9.31
N VAL A 43 0.48 0.09 9.40
CA VAL A 43 -0.76 -0.68 9.55
C VAL A 43 -1.62 -0.51 8.31
N CYS A 44 -1.97 -1.63 7.68
CA CYS A 44 -2.70 -1.69 6.41
C CYS A 44 -4.05 -2.37 6.58
N LEU A 45 -5.00 -2.10 5.68
CA LEU A 45 -6.27 -2.85 5.62
C LEU A 45 -6.06 -4.34 5.34
N SER A 46 -4.94 -4.74 4.74
CA SER A 46 -4.60 -6.16 4.59
C SER A 46 -4.42 -6.86 5.93
N ASP A 47 -3.91 -6.15 6.96
CA ASP A 47 -3.78 -6.70 8.32
C ASP A 47 -5.17 -6.90 8.96
N VAL A 48 -6.11 -5.96 8.73
CA VAL A 48 -7.52 -6.12 9.12
C VAL A 48 -8.13 -7.35 8.44
N HIS A 49 -7.90 -7.52 7.13
CA HIS A 49 -8.41 -8.65 6.36
C HIS A 49 -7.78 -10.01 6.75
N LEU A 50 -6.55 -9.99 7.23
CA LEU A 50 -5.93 -11.17 7.84
C LEU A 50 -6.63 -11.53 9.15
N LEU A 51 -6.94 -10.55 9.99
CA LEU A 51 -7.58 -10.75 11.30
C LEU A 51 -9.07 -11.11 11.19
N ASP A 52 -9.82 -10.55 10.25
CA ASP A 52 -11.24 -10.87 10.03
C ASP A 52 -11.47 -12.16 9.21
N GLY A 53 -10.40 -12.73 8.64
CA GLY A 53 -10.43 -13.95 7.86
C GLY A 53 -10.81 -13.79 6.39
N SER A 54 -11.06 -12.58 5.91
CA SER A 54 -11.36 -12.32 4.50
C SER A 54 -10.13 -12.48 3.59
N LEU A 55 -8.93 -12.36 4.17
CA LEU A 55 -7.66 -12.72 3.54
C LEU A 55 -7.02 -13.91 4.28
N THR A 56 -6.69 -14.97 3.54
CA THR A 56 -6.00 -16.13 4.11
C THR A 56 -4.58 -16.19 3.57
N PRO A 57 -3.55 -16.28 4.44
CA PRO A 57 -2.17 -16.44 4.01
C PRO A 57 -2.00 -17.68 3.14
N PRO A 58 -1.51 -17.56 1.89
CA PRO A 58 -1.45 -18.71 0.98
C PRO A 58 -0.35 -19.72 1.30
N HIS A 59 0.68 -19.31 2.05
CA HIS A 59 1.89 -20.11 2.29
C HIS A 59 2.32 -20.11 3.76
N LEU A 60 1.47 -19.69 4.70
CA LEU A 60 1.77 -19.73 6.12
C LEU A 60 1.95 -21.16 6.59
N GLU A 61 3.11 -21.46 7.18
CA GLU A 61 3.35 -22.71 7.89
C GLU A 61 2.98 -22.57 9.37
N GLY A 62 2.05 -23.38 9.83
CA GLY A 62 1.53 -23.31 11.19
C GLY A 62 0.31 -22.41 11.33
N ASN A 63 0.11 -21.89 12.55
CA ASN A 63 -1.11 -21.15 12.92
C ASN A 63 -0.82 -19.84 13.67
N VAL A 64 0.43 -19.36 13.64
CA VAL A 64 0.84 -18.11 14.29
C VAL A 64 1.79 -17.36 13.37
N VAL A 65 1.56 -16.05 13.19
CA VAL A 65 2.44 -15.18 12.43
C VAL A 65 2.48 -13.78 13.05
N THR A 66 3.67 -13.19 13.13
CA THR A 66 3.83 -11.76 13.45
C THR A 66 3.37 -10.93 12.25
N LEU A 67 2.43 -10.01 12.44
CA LEU A 67 1.90 -9.17 11.36
C LEU A 67 2.88 -8.05 10.95
N GLY A 68 2.47 -7.23 9.97
CA GLY A 68 3.21 -6.04 9.52
C GLY A 68 4.10 -6.30 8.31
N HIS A 69 3.63 -5.87 7.14
CA HIS A 69 4.32 -5.97 5.85
C HIS A 69 4.89 -4.64 5.36
N GLU A 70 4.78 -3.60 6.16
CA GLU A 70 5.28 -2.24 5.94
C GLU A 70 6.33 -1.94 7.03
N THR A 71 7.64 -2.03 6.73
CA THR A 71 8.68 -2.03 7.78
C THR A 71 9.90 -1.23 7.39
N ALA A 72 10.37 -0.37 8.32
CA ALA A 72 11.65 0.31 8.23
C ALA A 72 12.43 0.22 9.56
N GLY A 73 13.75 0.19 9.49
CA GLY A 73 14.58 0.04 10.66
C GLY A 73 16.07 0.14 10.41
N VAL A 74 16.85 -0.43 11.33
CA VAL A 74 18.32 -0.43 11.28
C VAL A 74 18.82 -1.87 11.31
N VAL A 75 19.75 -2.21 10.44
CA VAL A 75 20.39 -3.53 10.42
C VAL A 75 21.14 -3.76 11.74
N ALA A 76 20.73 -4.79 12.48
CA ALA A 76 21.28 -5.14 13.81
C ALA A 76 22.28 -6.30 13.75
N ALA A 77 22.11 -7.23 12.79
CA ALA A 77 23.06 -8.32 12.54
C ALA A 77 22.94 -8.83 11.10
N LEU A 78 23.97 -9.51 10.63
CA LEU A 78 24.07 -10.07 9.30
C LEU A 78 24.25 -11.57 9.36
N GLY A 79 23.51 -12.31 8.53
CA GLY A 79 23.76 -13.71 8.28
C GLY A 79 24.96 -13.94 7.35
N GLU A 80 25.40 -15.19 7.25
CA GLU A 80 26.53 -15.56 6.42
C GLU A 80 26.31 -15.17 4.95
N GLY A 81 27.35 -14.62 4.31
CA GLY A 81 27.36 -14.29 2.89
C GLY A 81 26.65 -12.96 2.53
N VAL A 82 26.10 -12.23 3.48
CA VAL A 82 25.52 -10.90 3.22
C VAL A 82 26.64 -9.87 3.00
N THR A 83 26.56 -9.16 1.86
CA THR A 83 27.53 -8.14 1.45
C THR A 83 26.88 -6.83 0.96
N CYS A 84 25.55 -6.82 0.83
CA CYS A 84 24.81 -5.67 0.28
C CYS A 84 24.52 -4.57 1.30
N CYS A 85 24.72 -4.84 2.60
CA CYS A 85 24.55 -3.90 3.70
C CYS A 85 25.48 -4.28 4.86
N LYS A 86 25.54 -3.44 5.87
CA LYS A 86 26.31 -3.62 7.11
C LYS A 86 25.48 -3.28 8.34
N GLU A 87 25.92 -3.71 9.51
CA GLU A 87 25.32 -3.33 10.79
C GLU A 87 25.33 -1.79 10.93
N GLY A 88 24.21 -1.26 11.42
CA GLY A 88 23.98 0.17 11.55
C GLY A 88 23.36 0.84 10.33
N ASP A 89 23.29 0.17 9.17
CA ASP A 89 22.64 0.74 7.98
C ASP A 89 21.14 0.91 8.23
N ARG A 90 20.60 2.05 7.81
CA ARG A 90 19.18 2.33 7.77
C ARG A 90 18.59 1.64 6.54
N VAL A 91 17.49 0.92 6.74
CA VAL A 91 16.84 0.16 5.65
C VAL A 91 15.32 0.26 5.71
N VAL A 92 14.71 0.15 4.54
CA VAL A 92 13.30 -0.20 4.38
C VAL A 92 13.21 -1.59 3.76
N LEU A 93 12.30 -2.41 4.22
CA LEU A 93 12.12 -3.78 3.74
C LEU A 93 10.98 -3.83 2.72
N ARG A 94 11.22 -4.40 1.54
CA ARG A 94 10.09 -4.75 0.65
C ARG A 94 9.15 -5.72 1.37
N SER A 95 7.86 -5.58 1.17
CA SER A 95 6.82 -6.39 1.82
C SER A 95 6.90 -7.88 1.52
N GLY A 96 7.72 -8.31 0.56
CA GLY A 96 7.90 -9.70 0.23
C GLY A 96 8.93 -9.94 -0.89
N TYR A 97 9.01 -11.18 -1.31
CA TYR A 97 9.90 -11.59 -2.41
C TYR A 97 9.27 -12.70 -3.25
N ARG A 98 9.76 -12.84 -4.47
CA ARG A 98 9.43 -13.97 -5.35
C ARG A 98 10.54 -15.02 -5.26
N SER A 99 10.17 -16.25 -4.94
CA SER A 99 11.10 -17.38 -4.87
C SER A 99 11.45 -17.92 -6.25
N ALA A 100 12.46 -18.78 -6.31
CA ALA A 100 12.94 -19.37 -7.56
C ALA A 100 11.89 -20.26 -8.25
N ASP A 101 10.94 -20.85 -7.52
CA ASP A 101 9.81 -21.62 -8.03
C ASP A 101 8.64 -20.73 -8.51
N GLY A 102 8.81 -19.40 -8.44
CA GLY A 102 7.87 -18.43 -8.93
C GLY A 102 6.77 -18.05 -7.96
N LYS A 103 6.76 -18.57 -6.74
CA LYS A 103 5.80 -18.19 -5.69
C LYS A 103 6.19 -16.85 -5.08
N THR A 104 5.17 -16.08 -4.70
CA THR A 104 5.36 -14.84 -3.96
C THR A 104 5.07 -15.09 -2.48
N TYR A 105 5.97 -14.65 -1.63
CA TYR A 105 5.88 -14.73 -0.17
C TYR A 105 5.88 -13.33 0.43
N GLY A 106 5.00 -13.10 1.41
CA GLY A 106 4.88 -11.83 2.13
C GLY A 106 5.36 -11.92 3.58
N TYR A 107 6.16 -10.95 4.00
CA TYR A 107 6.40 -10.73 5.43
C TYR A 107 5.14 -10.19 6.08
N GLY A 108 4.86 -10.59 7.32
CA GLY A 108 3.60 -10.24 7.99
C GLY A 108 2.35 -10.94 7.41
N ILE A 109 2.55 -11.88 6.49
CA ILE A 109 1.49 -12.68 5.85
C ILE A 109 1.86 -14.15 5.92
N ASP A 110 2.90 -14.58 5.19
CA ASP A 110 3.39 -15.96 5.12
C ASP A 110 4.54 -16.23 6.09
N PHE A 111 5.31 -15.19 6.42
CA PHE A 111 6.40 -15.19 7.39
C PHE A 111 6.22 -14.07 8.39
N ASP A 112 6.91 -14.16 9.54
CA ASP A 112 6.90 -13.11 10.54
C ASP A 112 7.27 -11.75 9.95
N GLY A 113 6.51 -10.72 10.30
CA GLY A 113 6.59 -9.36 9.82
C GLY A 113 7.18 -8.37 10.80
N GLY A 114 6.97 -7.08 10.54
CA GLY A 114 7.59 -5.97 11.24
C GLY A 114 6.84 -5.46 12.49
N TRP A 115 5.69 -6.03 12.86
CA TRP A 115 5.06 -5.68 14.13
C TRP A 115 5.76 -6.37 15.30
N ALA A 116 7.06 -6.13 15.40
CA ALA A 116 7.97 -6.65 16.42
C ALA A 116 9.16 -5.71 16.60
N GLU A 117 9.90 -5.86 17.70
CA GLU A 117 11.10 -5.08 17.92
C GLU A 117 12.23 -5.44 16.93
N TYR A 118 12.24 -6.68 16.43
CA TYR A 118 13.18 -7.17 15.42
C TYR A 118 12.47 -8.05 14.40
N ILE A 119 12.99 -8.02 13.16
CA ILE A 119 12.56 -8.90 12.06
C ILE A 119 13.78 -9.49 11.36
N VAL A 120 13.71 -10.77 11.03
CA VAL A 120 14.64 -11.40 10.07
C VAL A 120 14.04 -11.32 8.68
N ALA A 121 14.83 -10.84 7.73
CA ALA A 121 14.44 -10.75 6.33
C ALA A 121 15.58 -11.12 5.40
N LYS A 122 15.28 -11.56 4.18
CA LYS A 122 16.31 -11.75 3.15
C LYS A 122 17.04 -10.44 2.88
N ALA A 123 18.36 -10.45 2.86
CA ALA A 123 19.16 -9.27 2.55
C ALA A 123 18.76 -8.61 1.21
N SER A 124 18.28 -9.41 0.26
CA SER A 124 17.83 -8.93 -1.06
C SER A 124 16.56 -8.08 -1.03
N VAL A 125 15.78 -8.06 0.06
CA VAL A 125 14.60 -7.19 0.21
C VAL A 125 14.93 -5.92 0.98
N ALA A 126 16.09 -5.83 1.64
CA ALA A 126 16.54 -4.63 2.35
C ALA A 126 17.04 -3.59 1.34
N ILE A 127 16.46 -2.40 1.38
CA ILE A 127 16.81 -1.27 0.52
C ILE A 127 17.37 -0.19 1.43
N GLU A 128 18.53 0.35 1.08
CA GLU A 128 19.19 1.42 1.81
C GLU A 128 18.26 2.65 1.91
N LEU A 129 18.15 3.18 3.11
CA LEU A 129 17.32 4.34 3.42
C LEU A 129 18.21 5.55 3.70
N PRO A 130 18.13 6.62 2.87
CA PRO A 130 18.85 7.86 3.12
C PRO A 130 18.50 8.50 4.47
N ASP A 131 19.47 9.19 5.09
CA ASP A 131 19.26 9.87 6.38
C ASP A 131 18.16 10.95 6.32
N SER A 132 17.93 11.53 5.14
CA SER A 132 16.90 12.54 4.92
C SER A 132 15.47 12.00 4.96
N VAL A 133 15.26 10.66 4.90
CA VAL A 133 13.93 10.05 4.90
C VAL A 133 13.60 9.54 6.30
N PRO A 134 12.55 10.04 6.98
CA PRO A 134 12.12 9.54 8.29
C PRO A 134 11.69 8.07 8.23
N PHE A 135 11.90 7.31 9.32
CA PHE A 135 11.48 5.91 9.38
C PHE A 135 9.97 5.71 9.22
N ASP A 136 9.15 6.63 9.75
CA ASP A 136 7.69 6.55 9.66
C ASP A 136 7.22 6.62 8.20
N VAL A 137 7.79 7.57 7.43
CA VAL A 137 7.51 7.67 6.00
C VAL A 137 8.08 6.47 5.25
N ALA A 138 9.29 6.04 5.60
CA ALA A 138 9.92 4.88 4.96
C ALA A 138 9.14 3.59 5.18
N ALA A 139 8.60 3.39 6.40
CA ALA A 139 7.84 2.18 6.74
C ALA A 139 6.64 1.98 5.81
N ILE A 140 5.93 3.05 5.43
CA ILE A 140 4.74 2.95 4.58
C ILE A 140 5.04 2.87 3.07
N VAL A 141 6.31 3.01 2.67
CA VAL A 141 6.71 2.91 1.25
C VAL A 141 6.44 1.52 0.66
N PRO A 142 6.74 0.39 1.33
CA PRO A 142 6.70 -0.95 0.74
C PRO A 142 5.34 -1.40 0.22
N ASP A 143 4.25 -0.83 0.72
CA ASP A 143 2.89 -1.10 0.25
C ASP A 143 2.11 0.17 -0.07
N ALA A 144 1.84 1.02 0.91
CA ALA A 144 0.95 2.16 0.76
C ALA A 144 1.31 3.10 -0.39
N ILE A 145 2.59 3.25 -0.68
CA ILE A 145 3.10 4.16 -1.71
C ILE A 145 3.54 3.39 -2.95
N SER A 146 4.22 2.25 -2.78
CA SER A 146 4.75 1.51 -3.91
C SER A 146 3.69 0.72 -4.69
N THR A 147 2.61 0.29 -4.06
CA THR A 147 1.48 -0.35 -4.76
C THR A 147 0.80 0.61 -5.73
N PRO A 148 0.35 1.83 -5.35
CA PRO A 148 -0.17 2.78 -6.33
C PRO A 148 0.89 3.24 -7.36
N TRP A 149 2.17 3.38 -6.98
CA TRP A 149 3.22 3.65 -7.95
C TRP A 149 3.33 2.56 -9.00
N SER A 150 3.31 1.30 -8.57
CA SER A 150 3.32 0.16 -9.48
C SER A 150 2.11 0.13 -10.42
N ALA A 151 0.94 0.50 -9.93
CA ALA A 151 -0.27 0.63 -10.75
C ALA A 151 -0.11 1.70 -11.82
N ILE A 152 0.46 2.86 -11.45
CA ILE A 152 0.64 4.02 -12.32
C ILE A 152 1.77 3.79 -13.34
N GLU A 153 2.95 3.37 -12.85
CA GLU A 153 4.18 3.31 -13.67
C GLU A 153 4.25 2.05 -14.52
N TYR A 154 3.98 0.89 -13.91
CA TYR A 154 4.24 -0.39 -14.56
C TYR A 154 2.99 -1.02 -15.18
N THR A 155 1.80 -0.86 -14.57
CA THR A 155 0.56 -1.44 -15.12
C THR A 155 -0.11 -0.52 -16.12
N ALA A 156 -0.39 0.71 -15.74
CA ALA A 156 -1.07 1.69 -16.61
C ALA A 156 -0.10 2.46 -17.53
N GLN A 157 1.15 2.60 -17.14
CA GLN A 157 2.18 3.37 -17.85
C GLN A 157 1.72 4.82 -18.13
N VAL A 158 1.19 5.47 -17.08
CA VAL A 158 0.67 6.84 -17.17
C VAL A 158 1.78 7.81 -17.57
N SER A 159 1.53 8.61 -18.58
CA SER A 159 2.40 9.70 -19.02
C SER A 159 1.81 11.07 -18.69
N ALA A 160 2.65 12.12 -18.74
CA ALA A 160 2.21 13.49 -18.51
C ALA A 160 1.07 13.90 -19.47
N GLY A 161 0.15 14.73 -18.97
CA GLY A 161 -0.99 15.24 -19.72
C GLY A 161 -2.18 14.26 -19.85
N LYS A 162 -2.10 13.06 -19.27
CA LYS A 162 -3.19 12.08 -19.28
C LYS A 162 -4.26 12.44 -18.27
N ALA A 163 -5.53 12.35 -18.68
CA ALA A 163 -6.69 12.54 -17.81
C ALA A 163 -6.93 11.30 -16.94
N VAL A 164 -6.90 11.47 -15.63
CA VAL A 164 -6.94 10.36 -14.67
C VAL A 164 -8.02 10.56 -13.61
N GLY A 165 -8.79 9.51 -13.34
CA GLY A 165 -9.71 9.43 -12.20
C GLY A 165 -9.19 8.47 -11.13
N VAL A 166 -9.29 8.86 -9.87
CA VAL A 166 -8.89 8.08 -8.70
C VAL A 166 -10.10 7.84 -7.81
N TRP A 167 -10.60 6.61 -7.76
CA TRP A 167 -11.70 6.22 -6.88
C TRP A 167 -11.18 5.63 -5.58
N GLY A 168 -11.62 6.22 -4.47
CA GLY A 168 -11.15 5.91 -3.13
C GLY A 168 -9.88 6.68 -2.78
N VAL A 169 -10.03 7.77 -2.00
CA VAL A 169 -8.93 8.63 -1.53
C VAL A 169 -8.53 8.24 -0.08
N GLY A 170 -8.42 6.93 0.15
CA GLY A 170 -7.88 6.34 1.38
C GLY A 170 -6.36 6.12 1.30
N GLY A 171 -5.88 5.10 2.04
CA GLY A 171 -4.45 4.83 2.20
C GLY A 171 -3.66 4.65 0.89
N LEU A 172 -4.23 4.06 -0.16
CA LEU A 172 -3.57 3.93 -1.47
C LEU A 172 -3.86 5.12 -2.39
N GLY A 173 -5.14 5.53 -2.50
CA GLY A 173 -5.53 6.56 -3.45
C GLY A 173 -4.99 7.95 -3.12
N ALA A 174 -4.83 8.29 -1.84
CA ALA A 174 -4.18 9.53 -1.42
C ALA A 174 -2.73 9.61 -1.94
N HIS A 175 -1.98 8.50 -1.86
CA HIS A 175 -0.63 8.41 -2.40
C HIS A 175 -0.62 8.41 -3.94
N ALA A 176 -1.59 7.70 -4.57
CA ALA A 176 -1.74 7.72 -6.02
C ALA A 176 -1.89 9.14 -6.57
N ILE A 177 -2.69 9.99 -5.91
CA ILE A 177 -2.87 11.40 -6.32
C ILE A 177 -1.54 12.14 -6.33
N LYS A 178 -0.75 12.09 -5.25
CA LYS A 178 0.56 12.75 -5.16
C LYS A 178 1.54 12.25 -6.22
N LEU A 179 1.52 10.94 -6.49
CA LEU A 179 2.36 10.32 -7.52
C LEU A 179 1.92 10.71 -8.93
N LEU A 180 0.62 10.79 -9.21
CA LEU A 180 0.07 11.25 -10.49
C LEU A 180 0.42 12.73 -10.76
N ILE A 181 0.36 13.58 -9.72
CA ILE A 181 0.80 14.97 -9.80
C ILE A 181 2.29 15.02 -10.17
N SER A 182 3.14 14.23 -9.53
CA SER A 182 4.59 14.19 -9.86
C SER A 182 4.87 13.68 -11.27
N LYS A 183 3.99 12.84 -11.83
CA LYS A 183 4.04 12.38 -13.23
C LYS A 183 3.52 13.43 -14.23
N GLY A 184 2.90 14.51 -13.76
CA GLY A 184 2.29 15.52 -14.61
C GLY A 184 1.00 15.05 -15.30
N ALA A 185 0.29 14.08 -14.74
CA ALA A 185 -1.07 13.72 -15.21
C ALA A 185 -2.00 14.92 -15.07
N LYS A 186 -2.90 15.14 -16.04
CA LYS A 186 -3.83 16.28 -16.02
C LYS A 186 -4.96 16.11 -17.04
N PRO A 187 -6.25 16.34 -16.67
CA PRO A 187 -6.68 16.60 -15.28
C PRO A 187 -6.62 15.36 -14.39
N ILE A 188 -6.49 15.57 -13.08
CA ILE A 188 -6.62 14.53 -12.05
C ILE A 188 -7.94 14.76 -11.32
N LEU A 189 -8.82 13.77 -11.36
CA LEU A 189 -10.11 13.78 -10.67
C LEU A 189 -10.06 12.80 -9.49
N ALA A 190 -10.38 13.28 -8.29
CA ALA A 190 -10.46 12.46 -7.08
C ALA A 190 -11.92 12.16 -6.76
N ILE A 191 -12.28 10.89 -6.62
CA ILE A 191 -13.66 10.46 -6.44
C ILE A 191 -13.78 9.69 -5.12
N ASP A 192 -14.53 10.24 -4.16
CA ASP A 192 -14.76 9.61 -2.86
C ASP A 192 -16.09 10.09 -2.24
N PRO A 193 -16.89 9.23 -1.60
CA PRO A 193 -18.10 9.65 -0.90
C PRO A 193 -17.81 10.48 0.36
N SER A 194 -16.63 10.34 0.97
CA SER A 194 -16.22 11.05 2.17
C SER A 194 -15.80 12.50 1.84
N GLU A 195 -16.46 13.48 2.46
CA GLU A 195 -16.09 14.89 2.33
C GLU A 195 -14.64 15.14 2.81
N ALA A 196 -14.24 14.49 3.91
CA ALA A 196 -12.88 14.64 4.44
C ALA A 196 -11.82 14.10 3.46
N ALA A 197 -12.11 12.99 2.75
CA ALA A 197 -11.24 12.46 1.74
C ALA A 197 -11.14 13.37 0.49
N ARG A 198 -12.28 13.95 0.07
CA ARG A 198 -12.30 14.92 -1.04
C ARG A 198 -11.53 16.20 -0.70
N LYS A 199 -11.72 16.74 0.49
CA LYS A 199 -10.99 17.94 0.96
C LYS A 199 -9.48 17.70 0.99
N ARG A 200 -9.04 16.53 1.45
CA ARG A 200 -7.64 16.10 1.39
C ARG A 200 -7.11 16.09 -0.06
N ALA A 201 -7.88 15.55 -0.99
CA ALA A 201 -7.49 15.54 -2.39
C ALA A 201 -7.35 16.97 -2.96
N GLU A 202 -8.23 17.89 -2.59
CA GLU A 202 -8.14 19.30 -2.96
C GLU A 202 -6.87 19.95 -2.40
N GLU A 203 -6.53 19.66 -1.13
CA GLU A 203 -5.29 20.12 -0.49
C GLU A 203 -4.04 19.59 -1.20
N TYR A 204 -4.10 18.40 -1.80
CA TYR A 204 -3.01 17.84 -2.63
C TYR A 204 -2.91 18.50 -4.01
N GLY A 205 -3.94 19.19 -4.46
CA GLY A 205 -3.94 19.93 -5.71
C GLY A 205 -4.50 19.16 -6.90
N VAL A 206 -5.49 18.29 -6.69
CA VAL A 206 -6.26 17.71 -7.80
C VAL A 206 -7.03 18.79 -8.55
N ASP A 207 -7.32 18.55 -9.83
CA ASP A 207 -8.09 19.49 -10.63
C ASP A 207 -9.56 19.53 -10.21
N LEU A 208 -10.09 18.40 -9.70
CA LEU A 208 -11.47 18.31 -9.21
C LEU A 208 -11.64 17.15 -8.21
N ALA A 209 -12.35 17.41 -7.11
CA ALA A 209 -12.81 16.38 -6.18
C ALA A 209 -14.33 16.21 -6.29
N ILE A 210 -14.80 14.96 -6.46
CA ILE A 210 -16.19 14.65 -6.80
C ILE A 210 -16.76 13.68 -5.76
N ASP A 211 -17.99 13.95 -5.31
CA ASP A 211 -18.76 12.96 -4.59
C ASP A 211 -19.25 11.88 -5.56
N SER A 212 -18.93 10.62 -5.29
CA SER A 212 -19.33 9.50 -6.14
C SER A 212 -20.84 9.31 -6.24
N SER A 213 -21.64 9.93 -5.38
CA SER A 213 -23.10 9.78 -5.31
C SER A 213 -23.90 10.80 -6.13
N VAL A 214 -23.24 11.78 -6.77
CA VAL A 214 -23.95 12.81 -7.56
C VAL A 214 -24.58 12.21 -8.81
N GLU A 215 -25.81 12.62 -9.14
CA GLU A 215 -26.59 12.06 -10.26
C GLU A 215 -25.97 12.37 -11.64
N ASN A 216 -25.39 13.58 -11.80
CA ASN A 216 -24.79 14.06 -13.04
C ASN A 216 -23.27 13.76 -13.15
N PHE A 217 -22.80 12.68 -12.52
CA PHE A 217 -21.37 12.35 -12.41
C PHE A 217 -20.67 12.31 -13.80
N ALA A 218 -21.25 11.65 -14.77
CA ALA A 218 -20.65 11.53 -16.11
C ALA A 218 -20.55 12.90 -16.83
N GLU A 219 -21.50 13.80 -16.62
CA GLU A 219 -21.48 15.14 -17.18
C GLU A 219 -20.33 15.96 -16.56
N ILE A 220 -20.17 15.88 -15.24
CA ILE A 220 -19.06 16.56 -14.51
C ILE A 220 -17.72 16.06 -15.04
N VAL A 221 -17.52 14.75 -15.19
CA VAL A 221 -16.27 14.20 -15.74
C VAL A 221 -16.06 14.63 -17.19
N SER A 222 -17.10 14.61 -18.01
CA SER A 222 -17.02 15.07 -19.40
C SER A 222 -16.59 16.54 -19.48
N GLU A 223 -17.16 17.41 -18.67
CA GLU A 223 -16.80 18.83 -18.62
C GLU A 223 -15.35 19.03 -18.17
N ALA A 224 -14.93 18.35 -17.08
CA ALA A 224 -13.58 18.44 -16.56
C ALA A 224 -12.50 17.93 -17.52
N THR A 225 -12.87 17.05 -18.46
CA THR A 225 -11.97 16.46 -19.47
C THR A 225 -12.16 17.05 -20.87
N GLY A 226 -12.92 18.14 -21.00
CA GLY A 226 -13.21 18.77 -22.31
C GLY A 226 -13.93 17.85 -23.31
N GLY A 227 -14.79 16.94 -22.82
CA GLY A 227 -15.58 16.01 -23.63
C GLY A 227 -14.85 14.69 -24.00
N ASN A 228 -13.58 14.53 -23.65
CA ASN A 228 -12.78 13.36 -24.04
C ASN A 228 -12.89 12.18 -23.06
N PHE A 229 -13.42 12.41 -21.84
CA PHE A 229 -13.44 11.44 -20.74
C PHE A 229 -12.02 11.06 -20.27
N LEU A 230 -11.89 10.02 -19.44
CA LEU A 230 -10.64 9.65 -18.79
C LEU A 230 -9.79 8.71 -19.66
N ASP A 231 -8.48 8.94 -19.69
CA ASP A 231 -7.50 7.98 -20.20
C ASP A 231 -7.33 6.80 -19.24
N PHE A 232 -7.32 7.08 -17.93
CA PHE A 232 -7.17 6.06 -16.89
C PHE A 232 -8.13 6.29 -15.73
N ALA A 233 -8.67 5.20 -15.20
CA ALA A 233 -9.45 5.15 -13.96
C ALA A 233 -8.79 4.16 -13.01
N PHE A 234 -8.46 4.58 -11.78
CA PHE A 234 -7.88 3.71 -10.76
C PHE A 234 -8.91 3.41 -9.69
N ASP A 235 -9.26 2.12 -9.52
CA ASP A 235 -10.11 1.64 -8.43
C ASP A 235 -9.25 1.21 -7.24
N PHE A 236 -9.12 2.09 -6.24
CA PHE A 236 -8.54 1.77 -4.92
C PHE A 236 -9.61 1.48 -3.87
N ALA A 237 -10.89 1.66 -4.21
CA ALA A 237 -12.00 1.41 -3.29
C ALA A 237 -12.40 -0.08 -3.23
N GLY A 238 -12.21 -0.81 -4.33
CA GLY A 238 -12.50 -2.24 -4.40
C GLY A 238 -13.99 -2.59 -4.34
N VAL A 239 -14.90 -1.69 -4.76
CA VAL A 239 -16.34 -1.94 -4.69
C VAL A 239 -16.99 -1.97 -6.08
N PRO A 240 -17.92 -2.93 -6.37
CA PRO A 240 -18.50 -3.08 -7.71
C PRO A 240 -19.16 -1.83 -8.31
N PRO A 241 -19.91 -0.98 -7.57
CA PRO A 241 -20.50 0.25 -8.11
C PRO A 241 -19.46 1.22 -8.67
N VAL A 242 -18.29 1.32 -8.04
CA VAL A 242 -17.15 2.16 -8.49
C VAL A 242 -16.67 1.70 -9.86
N ARG A 243 -16.49 0.41 -10.06
CA ARG A 243 -16.02 -0.17 -11.33
C ARG A 243 -16.95 0.15 -12.48
N LYS A 244 -18.26 0.05 -12.25
CA LYS A 244 -19.27 0.43 -13.23
C LYS A 244 -19.17 1.91 -13.58
N GLN A 245 -19.15 2.78 -12.57
CA GLN A 245 -19.05 4.23 -12.74
C GLN A 245 -17.76 4.63 -13.48
N ALA A 246 -16.65 3.99 -13.14
CA ALA A 246 -15.36 4.23 -13.78
C ALA A 246 -15.37 3.85 -15.26
N LEU A 247 -15.93 2.68 -15.63
CA LEU A 247 -16.05 2.24 -17.02
C LEU A 247 -16.91 3.18 -17.87
N GLU A 248 -17.99 3.74 -17.32
CA GLU A 248 -18.89 4.66 -18.02
C GLU A 248 -18.21 5.98 -18.42
N VAL A 249 -17.20 6.41 -17.67
CA VAL A 249 -16.47 7.67 -17.90
C VAL A 249 -15.06 7.49 -18.48
N LEU A 250 -14.73 6.31 -18.99
CA LEU A 250 -13.51 6.11 -19.78
C LEU A 250 -13.72 6.60 -21.22
N GLY A 251 -12.72 7.31 -21.72
CA GLY A 251 -12.62 7.73 -23.11
C GLY A 251 -12.22 6.58 -24.04
N THR A 252 -12.02 6.92 -25.31
CA THR A 252 -11.54 5.97 -26.31
C THR A 252 -10.09 5.53 -26.02
N GLY A 253 -9.88 4.22 -25.91
CA GLY A 253 -8.60 3.64 -25.52
C GLY A 253 -8.31 3.72 -24.01
N GLY A 254 -9.29 4.19 -23.23
CA GLY A 254 -9.15 4.32 -21.77
C GLY A 254 -9.05 2.98 -21.05
N ALA A 255 -8.41 2.97 -19.88
CA ALA A 255 -8.20 1.78 -19.07
C ALA A 255 -8.68 1.96 -17.62
N LEU A 256 -9.44 0.97 -17.13
CA LEU A 256 -9.73 0.80 -15.70
C LEU A 256 -8.68 -0.09 -15.06
N VAL A 257 -7.98 0.41 -14.06
CA VAL A 257 -6.98 -0.32 -13.26
C VAL A 257 -7.60 -0.76 -11.94
N LEU A 258 -7.67 -2.06 -11.71
CA LEU A 258 -8.22 -2.66 -10.49
C LEU A 258 -7.09 -2.91 -9.49
N ALA A 259 -7.01 -2.11 -8.44
CA ALA A 259 -6.06 -2.26 -7.33
C ALA A 259 -6.77 -2.55 -6.00
N GLY A 260 -7.97 -2.03 -5.80
CA GLY A 260 -8.81 -2.35 -4.64
C GLY A 260 -9.33 -3.79 -4.69
N ILE A 261 -9.13 -4.53 -3.60
CA ILE A 261 -9.54 -5.95 -3.49
C ILE A 261 -11.00 -6.04 -3.07
N SER A 262 -11.80 -6.88 -3.74
CA SER A 262 -13.20 -7.14 -3.36
C SER A 262 -13.64 -8.59 -3.48
N GLY A 263 -12.93 -9.42 -4.26
CA GLY A 263 -13.36 -10.77 -4.60
C GLY A 263 -14.71 -10.85 -5.37
N LYS A 264 -15.21 -9.72 -5.88
CA LYS A 264 -16.49 -9.63 -6.60
C LYS A 264 -16.29 -9.55 -8.10
N GLU A 265 -17.34 -9.90 -8.84
CA GLU A 265 -17.32 -9.84 -10.31
C GLU A 265 -17.06 -8.43 -10.84
N VAL A 266 -16.38 -8.36 -11.97
CA VAL A 266 -16.25 -7.14 -12.78
C VAL A 266 -17.24 -7.25 -13.93
N VAL A 267 -18.23 -6.35 -13.96
CA VAL A 267 -19.28 -6.34 -14.97
C VAL A 267 -19.02 -5.22 -15.96
N ILE A 268 -19.00 -5.54 -17.25
CA ILE A 268 -18.95 -4.56 -18.34
C ILE A 268 -20.38 -4.21 -18.70
N PRO A 269 -20.87 -2.98 -18.42
CA PRO A 269 -22.29 -2.63 -18.55
C PRO A 269 -22.79 -2.66 -20.00
N ASN A 270 -21.92 -2.26 -20.94
CA ASN A 270 -22.22 -2.20 -22.36
C ASN A 270 -21.02 -2.69 -23.18
N ASP A 271 -21.07 -3.94 -23.61
CA ASP A 271 -19.97 -4.58 -24.31
C ASP A 271 -19.72 -3.96 -25.70
N LEU A 272 -20.76 -3.51 -26.40
CA LEU A 272 -20.63 -2.85 -27.69
C LEU A 272 -19.89 -1.51 -27.53
N GLU A 273 -20.27 -0.69 -26.59
CA GLU A 273 -19.61 0.58 -26.33
C GLU A 273 -18.15 0.36 -25.88
N PHE A 274 -17.92 -0.61 -24.99
CA PHE A 274 -16.59 -1.02 -24.54
C PHE A 274 -15.68 -1.39 -25.73
N GLN A 275 -16.21 -2.19 -26.67
CA GLN A 275 -15.49 -2.59 -27.88
C GLN A 275 -15.24 -1.40 -28.82
N MET A 276 -16.27 -0.58 -29.10
CA MET A 276 -16.16 0.59 -29.97
C MET A 276 -15.15 1.62 -29.44
N LYS A 277 -15.14 1.85 -28.14
CA LYS A 277 -14.18 2.73 -27.48
C LYS A 277 -12.81 2.06 -27.26
N LYS A 278 -12.66 0.75 -27.54
CA LYS A 278 -11.42 -0.01 -27.30
C LYS A 278 -10.91 0.14 -25.86
N GLN A 279 -11.83 0.13 -24.91
CA GLN A 279 -11.52 0.23 -23.49
C GLN A 279 -10.85 -1.06 -23.00
N SER A 280 -10.16 -0.99 -21.86
CA SER A 280 -9.53 -2.13 -21.22
C SER A 280 -9.74 -2.14 -19.69
N VAL A 281 -9.62 -3.34 -19.11
CA VAL A 281 -9.59 -3.54 -17.66
C VAL A 281 -8.27 -4.24 -17.33
N LEU A 282 -7.48 -3.63 -16.46
CA LEU A 282 -6.15 -4.09 -16.08
C LEU A 282 -6.17 -4.50 -14.61
N GLY A 283 -5.80 -5.75 -14.33
CA GLY A 283 -5.58 -6.21 -12.96
C GLY A 283 -4.25 -5.71 -12.43
N HIS A 284 -4.23 -5.25 -11.18
CA HIS A 284 -3.02 -4.85 -10.47
C HIS A 284 -3.00 -5.43 -9.06
N TYR A 285 -1.86 -5.97 -8.63
CA TYR A 285 -1.70 -6.53 -7.30
C TYR A 285 -0.28 -6.29 -6.77
N GLY A 286 -0.21 -5.61 -5.61
CA GLY A 286 1.03 -5.40 -4.88
C GLY A 286 2.05 -4.50 -5.59
N SER A 287 3.29 -4.57 -5.14
CA SER A 287 4.39 -3.73 -5.59
C SER A 287 5.33 -4.48 -6.53
N GLN A 288 5.77 -3.83 -7.61
CA GLN A 288 6.81 -4.35 -8.48
C GLN A 288 8.20 -4.20 -7.84
N PRO A 289 9.17 -5.06 -8.16
CA PRO A 289 10.47 -5.07 -7.46
C PRO A 289 11.23 -3.75 -7.44
N GLY A 290 11.07 -2.89 -8.45
CA GLY A 290 11.73 -1.58 -8.55
C GLY A 290 11.02 -0.46 -7.78
N SER A 291 9.74 -0.62 -7.50
CA SER A 291 8.88 0.49 -7.03
C SER A 291 9.32 1.12 -5.71
N VAL A 292 9.78 0.31 -4.75
CA VAL A 292 10.26 0.84 -3.47
C VAL A 292 11.51 1.70 -3.68
N SER A 293 12.46 1.23 -4.50
CA SER A 293 13.68 1.98 -4.82
C SER A 293 13.36 3.27 -5.57
N ASP A 294 12.42 3.24 -6.51
CA ASP A 294 11.96 4.44 -7.23
C ASP A 294 11.44 5.49 -6.25
N ILE A 295 10.56 5.09 -5.32
CA ILE A 295 9.99 6.00 -4.32
C ILE A 295 11.06 6.54 -3.37
N ILE A 296 11.99 5.71 -2.89
CA ILE A 296 13.08 6.17 -2.03
C ILE A 296 13.95 7.22 -2.76
N GLU A 297 14.23 7.01 -4.04
CA GLU A 297 14.99 8.00 -4.84
C GLU A 297 14.17 9.29 -5.08
N MET A 298 12.86 9.20 -5.30
CA MET A 298 11.97 10.36 -5.41
C MET A 298 11.91 11.17 -4.11
N LEU A 299 11.81 10.49 -2.95
CA LEU A 299 11.85 11.11 -1.62
C LEU A 299 13.20 11.80 -1.36
N LYS A 300 14.30 11.11 -1.63
CA LYS A 300 15.67 11.64 -1.48
C LYS A 300 15.88 12.92 -2.30
N ASN A 301 15.34 12.99 -3.50
CA ASN A 301 15.45 14.11 -4.41
C ASN A 301 14.38 15.19 -4.21
N GLY A 302 13.46 15.03 -3.27
CA GLY A 302 12.38 15.98 -2.99
C GLY A 302 11.35 16.09 -4.13
N VAL A 303 11.22 15.06 -4.97
CA VAL A 303 10.23 14.99 -6.06
C VAL A 303 8.82 14.78 -5.49
N VAL A 304 8.72 14.02 -4.40
CA VAL A 304 7.48 13.76 -3.65
C VAL A 304 7.72 13.96 -2.17
N ASN A 305 6.64 14.25 -1.44
CA ASN A 305 6.62 14.33 0.02
C ASN A 305 5.39 13.58 0.55
N PHE A 306 5.58 12.79 1.60
CA PHE A 306 4.55 12.02 2.27
C PHE A 306 4.54 12.23 3.79
N ASP A 307 5.09 13.35 4.29
CA ASP A 307 5.16 13.64 5.73
C ASP A 307 3.76 13.73 6.39
N ASP A 308 2.74 14.15 5.62
CA ASP A 308 1.34 14.23 6.04
C ASP A 308 0.58 12.90 5.94
N SER A 309 1.23 11.85 5.43
CA SER A 309 0.60 10.53 5.22
C SER A 309 0.50 9.71 6.49
N VAL A 310 1.43 9.89 7.42
CA VAL A 310 1.37 9.26 8.75
C VAL A 310 0.49 10.14 9.64
N THR A 311 -0.74 9.70 9.84
CA THR A 311 -1.76 10.49 10.56
C THR A 311 -1.88 10.13 12.03
N GLU A 312 -1.33 8.99 12.43
CA GLU A 312 -1.30 8.52 13.81
C GLU A 312 -0.08 7.62 14.03
N THR A 313 0.52 7.70 15.21
CA THR A 313 1.59 6.80 15.68
C THR A 313 1.18 6.22 17.03
N LEU A 314 1.39 4.91 17.21
CA LEU A 314 1.06 4.18 18.43
C LEU A 314 2.22 3.24 18.82
N PRO A 315 2.40 2.93 20.12
CA PRO A 315 3.34 1.89 20.52
C PRO A 315 2.89 0.52 20.02
N LEU A 316 3.82 -0.41 19.84
CA LEU A 316 3.52 -1.78 19.40
C LEU A 316 2.46 -2.46 20.27
N THR A 317 2.45 -2.19 21.57
CA THR A 317 1.49 -2.75 22.53
C THR A 317 0.04 -2.34 22.26
N GLU A 318 -0.16 -1.30 21.46
CA GLU A 318 -1.49 -0.82 21.02
C GLU A 318 -1.84 -1.24 19.58
N ALA A 319 -1.20 -2.29 19.04
CA ALA A 319 -1.46 -2.78 17.69
C ALA A 319 -2.94 -3.09 17.44
N GLN A 320 -3.66 -3.66 18.44
CA GLN A 320 -5.10 -3.90 18.34
C GLN A 320 -5.90 -2.58 18.18
N THR A 321 -5.54 -1.54 18.92
CA THR A 321 -6.13 -0.20 18.80
C THR A 321 -5.88 0.39 17.41
N ALA A 322 -4.66 0.23 16.87
CA ALA A 322 -4.30 0.69 15.54
C ALA A 322 -5.16 0.03 14.44
N VAL A 323 -5.35 -1.30 14.54
CA VAL A 323 -6.22 -2.06 13.64
C VAL A 323 -7.66 -1.54 13.70
N GLU A 324 -8.21 -1.35 14.91
CA GLU A 324 -9.56 -0.83 15.11
C GLU A 324 -9.74 0.60 14.59
N HIS A 325 -8.77 1.48 14.80
CA HIS A 325 -8.80 2.84 14.29
C HIS A 325 -8.81 2.88 12.77
N LEU A 326 -8.01 2.02 12.12
CA LEU A 326 -7.98 1.93 10.67
C LEU A 326 -9.29 1.36 10.11
N GLU A 327 -9.80 0.26 10.68
CA GLU A 327 -11.06 -0.38 10.26
C GLU A 327 -12.26 0.57 10.37
N LYS A 328 -12.40 1.22 11.54
CA LYS A 328 -13.51 2.12 11.85
C LYS A 328 -13.30 3.53 11.30
N LYS A 329 -12.17 3.80 10.64
CA LYS A 329 -11.75 5.10 10.10
C LYS A 329 -11.77 6.22 11.17
N VAL A 330 -11.35 5.91 12.38
CA VAL A 330 -11.29 6.87 13.50
C VAL A 330 -10.29 7.98 13.14
N GLY A 331 -10.73 9.24 13.18
CA GLY A 331 -9.88 10.38 12.78
C GLY A 331 -9.59 10.45 11.26
N ASN A 332 -10.23 9.61 10.43
CA ASN A 332 -10.03 9.55 8.99
C ASN A 332 -8.55 9.30 8.58
N PRO A 333 -7.94 8.18 9.05
CA PRO A 333 -6.52 7.93 8.87
C PRO A 333 -6.16 7.70 7.40
N ILE A 334 -4.95 8.12 7.02
CA ILE A 334 -4.29 7.69 5.76
C ILE A 334 -3.43 6.47 6.08
N ARG A 335 -2.49 6.62 7.02
CA ARG A 335 -1.68 5.55 7.59
C ARG A 335 -1.48 5.73 9.09
N ILE A 336 -1.48 4.61 9.78
CA ILE A 336 -1.10 4.48 11.18
C ILE A 336 0.24 3.75 11.21
N VAL A 337 1.14 4.19 12.08
CA VAL A 337 2.48 3.57 12.23
C VAL A 337 2.66 3.12 13.68
N LEU A 338 3.16 1.90 13.85
CA LEU A 338 3.55 1.35 15.15
C LEU A 338 5.03 1.60 15.40
N HIS A 339 5.34 2.00 16.63
CA HIS A 339 6.71 2.15 17.13
C HIS A 339 7.03 1.03 18.13
N PRO A 340 7.84 0.02 17.73
CA PRO A 340 8.12 -1.12 18.60
C PRO A 340 9.02 -0.81 19.80
N GLU A 341 9.73 0.32 19.79
CA GLU A 341 10.64 0.72 20.88
C GLU A 341 9.95 1.50 22.02
N ASP A 342 8.66 1.90 21.85
CA ASP A 342 7.92 2.71 22.82
C ASP A 342 7.11 1.86 23.81
#